data_d181c7435735a5af8ebe46f53613ee0b
#
_entry.id   d181c7435735a5af8ebe46f53613ee0b
#
_cell.length_a   1.000
_cell.length_b   1.000
_cell.length_c   1.000
_cell.angle_alpha   90.00
_cell.angle_beta   90.00
_cell.angle_gamma   90.00
#
_symmetry.space_group_name_H-M   'P 1'
#
loop_
_entity.id
_entity.type
_entity.pdbx_description
1 polymer ?
#
loop_
_entity_poly.entity_id
_entity_poly.type
_entity_poly.pdbx_seq_one_letter_code
_entity_poly.pdbx_strand_id
1 'polypeptide(L)'
;MTYAIVYDSRTGNTEELARAVAGALPAQGCLAFGRVDEVDAASMAQADRVYAGFWTNRGDCTDEMGELLAGLAGKEVFLFGTCGFGADETYFAGVAARAAAHLPESAQIVGTFMCQGRMPSSVRRRYEHTAAQNPAQAARMAQLIANFDEAAVHPNDDDLVRLRAKVQAALSA
;
A
#
# COMPACT_ATOMS: atom_id res chain seq x y z
N MET A 1 3.82 21.95 -8.94
CA MET A 1 3.03 21.03 -8.09
C MET A 1 3.90 20.59 -6.94
N THR A 2 3.44 20.83 -5.71
CA THR A 2 4.05 20.32 -4.49
C THR A 2 3.44 18.99 -4.11
N TYR A 3 4.22 18.12 -3.47
CA TYR A 3 3.69 16.82 -3.06
C TYR A 3 4.33 16.31 -1.76
N ALA A 4 3.62 15.39 -1.12
CA ALA A 4 4.13 14.61 0.00
C ALA A 4 4.00 13.11 -0.30
N ILE A 5 4.94 12.33 0.20
CA ILE A 5 4.88 10.86 0.18
C ILE A 5 4.83 10.40 1.62
N VAL A 6 3.73 9.78 1.98
CA VAL A 6 3.50 9.26 3.33
C VAL A 6 3.17 7.78 3.25
N TYR A 7 3.69 6.98 4.18
CA TYR A 7 3.43 5.56 4.14
C TYR A 7 3.34 4.94 5.55
N ASP A 8 2.56 3.88 5.64
CA ASP A 8 2.59 2.94 6.74
C ASP A 8 3.14 1.60 6.25
N SER A 9 4.15 1.08 6.93
CA SER A 9 4.84 -0.15 6.54
C SER A 9 5.24 -0.97 7.76
N ARG A 10 4.74 -2.20 7.82
CA ARG A 10 5.04 -3.12 8.92
C ARG A 10 6.29 -3.97 8.67
N THR A 11 6.53 -4.34 7.42
CA THR A 11 7.57 -5.30 7.01
C THR A 11 8.55 -4.74 6.00
N GLY A 12 8.48 -3.42 5.72
CA GLY A 12 9.31 -2.75 4.73
C GLY A 12 8.78 -2.79 3.29
N ASN A 13 7.76 -3.58 2.99
CA ASN A 13 7.25 -3.69 1.61
C ASN A 13 6.67 -2.38 1.08
N THR A 14 5.81 -1.72 1.86
CA THR A 14 5.21 -0.43 1.46
C THR A 14 6.25 0.68 1.43
N GLU A 15 7.25 0.64 2.31
CA GLU A 15 8.39 1.56 2.27
C GLU A 15 9.18 1.42 0.97
N GLU A 16 9.40 0.18 0.49
CA GLU A 16 10.05 -0.09 -0.79
C GLU A 16 9.27 0.55 -1.95
N LEU A 17 7.93 0.43 -1.96
CA LEU A 17 7.08 1.13 -2.91
C LEU A 17 7.19 2.65 -2.77
N ALA A 18 7.18 3.20 -1.55
CA ALA A 18 7.30 4.65 -1.32
C ALA A 18 8.62 5.20 -1.88
N ARG A 19 9.72 4.48 -1.73
CA ARG A 19 11.02 4.83 -2.34
C ARG A 19 10.98 4.79 -3.87
N ALA A 20 10.26 3.82 -4.44
CA ALA A 20 10.06 3.75 -5.90
C ALA A 20 9.19 4.91 -6.42
N VAL A 21 8.17 5.34 -5.67
CA VAL A 21 7.38 6.55 -5.97
C VAL A 21 8.29 7.78 -5.94
N ALA A 22 9.10 7.96 -4.89
CA ALA A 22 10.04 9.08 -4.78
C ALA A 22 11.03 9.14 -5.94
N GLY A 23 11.55 7.97 -6.36
CA GLY A 23 12.46 7.88 -7.52
C GLY A 23 11.81 8.15 -8.87
N ALA A 24 10.47 8.12 -8.96
CA ALA A 24 9.71 8.45 -10.16
C ALA A 24 9.27 9.92 -10.24
N LEU A 25 9.48 10.70 -9.18
CA LEU A 25 9.03 12.09 -9.08
C LEU A 25 10.21 13.06 -9.11
N PRO A 26 10.02 14.30 -9.62
CA PRO A 26 11.03 15.33 -9.50
C PRO A 26 11.33 15.64 -8.02
N ALA A 27 12.60 15.69 -7.63
CA ALA A 27 12.97 16.01 -6.25
C ALA A 27 12.47 17.39 -5.79
N GLN A 28 12.38 18.33 -6.73
CA GLN A 28 11.79 19.65 -6.49
C GLN A 28 10.28 19.51 -6.29
N GLY A 29 9.77 20.06 -5.20
CA GLY A 29 8.36 19.98 -4.84
C GLY A 29 8.01 18.90 -3.83
N CYS A 30 8.95 18.02 -3.44
CA CYS A 30 8.77 17.10 -2.34
C CYS A 30 8.83 17.87 -1.00
N LEU A 31 7.70 17.99 -0.33
CA LEU A 31 7.59 18.68 0.96
C LEU A 31 7.84 17.73 2.13
N ALA A 32 7.49 16.45 1.98
CA ALA A 32 7.69 15.43 2.98
C ALA A 32 7.84 14.04 2.37
N PHE A 33 8.67 13.22 3.00
CA PHE A 33 8.81 11.79 2.75
C PHE A 33 9.00 11.08 4.09
N GLY A 34 8.06 10.26 4.51
CA GLY A 34 8.19 9.57 5.79
C GLY A 34 7.02 8.66 6.11
N ARG A 35 7.11 8.06 7.29
CA ARG A 35 6.04 7.24 7.86
C ARG A 35 4.87 8.11 8.30
N VAL A 36 3.68 7.51 8.39
CA VAL A 36 2.45 8.17 8.80
C VAL A 36 2.55 8.87 10.15
N ASP A 37 3.34 8.32 11.08
CA ASP A 37 3.59 8.84 12.42
C ASP A 37 4.75 9.86 12.52
N GLU A 38 5.48 10.10 11.42
CA GLU A 38 6.66 10.97 11.38
C GLU A 38 6.43 12.24 10.55
N VAL A 39 5.46 12.22 9.63
CA VAL A 39 5.22 13.36 8.72
C VAL A 39 4.42 14.45 9.44
N ASP A 40 4.90 15.67 9.36
CA ASP A 40 4.25 16.81 10.00
C ASP A 40 3.01 17.32 9.22
N ALA A 41 2.02 17.76 9.98
CA ALA A 41 0.75 18.23 9.42
C ALA A 41 0.89 19.48 8.53
N ALA A 42 1.92 20.32 8.75
CA ALA A 42 2.11 21.54 7.97
C ALA A 42 2.58 21.21 6.55
N SER A 43 3.51 20.28 6.38
CA SER A 43 3.95 19.76 5.08
C SER A 43 2.79 19.10 4.33
N MET A 44 1.97 18.32 5.03
CA MET A 44 0.78 17.69 4.44
C MET A 44 -0.24 18.73 3.98
N ALA A 45 -0.45 19.81 4.75
CA ALA A 45 -1.38 20.87 4.41
C ALA A 45 -0.95 21.65 3.15
N GLN A 46 0.36 21.83 2.94
CA GLN A 46 0.93 22.58 1.81
C GLN A 46 1.06 21.77 0.53
N ALA A 47 1.00 20.43 0.59
CA ALA A 47 1.10 19.58 -0.58
C ALA A 47 -0.16 19.69 -1.45
N ASP A 48 0.02 19.86 -2.75
CA ASP A 48 -1.08 19.78 -3.73
C ASP A 48 -1.55 18.34 -3.89
N ARG A 49 -0.58 17.40 -3.93
CA ARG A 49 -0.80 15.97 -4.12
C ARG A 49 -0.15 15.14 -3.00
N VAL A 50 -0.86 14.13 -2.54
CA VAL A 50 -0.37 13.18 -1.53
C VAL A 50 -0.28 11.77 -2.15
N TYR A 51 0.90 11.19 -2.10
CA TYR A 51 1.12 9.78 -2.40
C TYR A 51 1.04 9.01 -1.08
N ALA A 52 -0.08 8.33 -0.85
CA ALA A 52 -0.36 7.63 0.40
C ALA A 52 -0.19 6.13 0.24
N GLY A 53 0.77 5.57 0.97
CA GLY A 53 1.14 4.16 0.94
C GLY A 53 0.69 3.41 2.19
N PHE A 54 0.07 2.23 2.03
CA PHE A 54 -0.39 1.43 3.14
C PHE A 54 -0.12 -0.08 2.97
N TRP A 55 0.06 -0.78 4.07
CA TRP A 55 -0.02 -2.23 4.07
C TRP A 55 -1.45 -2.66 4.42
N THR A 56 -1.89 -3.77 3.85
CA THR A 56 -3.25 -4.27 4.07
C THR A 56 -3.39 -4.92 5.45
N ASN A 57 -4.18 -4.29 6.31
CA ASN A 57 -4.59 -4.79 7.60
C ASN A 57 -6.06 -5.24 7.54
N ARG A 58 -6.32 -6.55 7.61
CA ARG A 58 -7.67 -7.12 7.57
C ARG A 58 -8.53 -6.68 6.37
N GLY A 59 -7.88 -6.40 5.25
CA GLY A 59 -8.55 -6.01 4.01
C GLY A 59 -8.72 -4.50 3.83
N ASP A 60 -8.20 -3.66 4.72
CA ASP A 60 -8.20 -2.20 4.68
C ASP A 60 -6.81 -1.65 5.01
N CYS A 61 -6.63 -0.33 5.05
CA CYS A 61 -5.46 0.30 5.68
C CYS A 61 -5.53 0.23 7.22
N THR A 62 -4.51 0.73 7.91
CA THR A 62 -4.52 0.91 9.37
C THR A 62 -5.36 2.10 9.78
N ASP A 63 -5.75 2.16 11.06
CA ASP A 63 -6.54 3.28 11.59
C ASP A 63 -5.78 4.60 11.45
N GLU A 64 -4.45 4.60 11.69
CA GLU A 64 -3.59 5.77 11.55
C GLU A 64 -3.53 6.28 10.10
N MET A 65 -3.46 5.39 9.13
CA MET A 65 -3.52 5.77 7.72
C MET A 65 -4.93 6.25 7.34
N GLY A 66 -5.97 5.62 7.86
CA GLY A 66 -7.36 6.05 7.65
C GLY A 66 -7.62 7.47 8.19
N GLU A 67 -7.10 7.80 9.37
CA GLU A 67 -7.18 9.16 9.94
C GLU A 67 -6.44 10.18 9.07
N LEU A 68 -5.24 9.83 8.57
CA LEU A 68 -4.51 10.69 7.65
C LEU A 68 -5.30 10.92 6.36
N LEU A 69 -5.85 9.87 5.75
CA LEU A 69 -6.65 9.98 4.53
C LEU A 69 -7.88 10.86 4.73
N ALA A 70 -8.57 10.75 5.87
CA ALA A 70 -9.71 11.58 6.21
C ALA A 70 -9.38 13.09 6.30
N GLY A 71 -8.12 13.43 6.54
CA GLY A 71 -7.62 14.81 6.57
C GLY A 71 -7.29 15.42 5.20
N LEU A 72 -7.39 14.67 4.08
CA LEU A 72 -6.93 15.12 2.76
C LEU A 72 -8.00 15.83 1.92
N ALA A 73 -8.85 16.65 2.55
CA ALA A 73 -9.87 17.44 1.85
C ALA A 73 -9.26 18.34 0.76
N GLY A 74 -9.82 18.29 -0.44
CA GLY A 74 -9.40 19.10 -1.59
C GLY A 74 -8.04 18.73 -2.19
N LYS A 75 -7.42 17.63 -1.78
CA LYS A 75 -6.13 17.17 -2.28
C LYS A 75 -6.28 16.18 -3.42
N GLU A 76 -5.29 16.15 -4.31
CA GLU A 76 -5.08 15.02 -5.19
C GLU A 76 -4.38 13.89 -4.43
N VAL A 77 -4.86 12.66 -4.58
CA VAL A 77 -4.35 11.51 -3.84
C VAL A 77 -4.02 10.37 -4.80
N PHE A 78 -2.79 9.88 -4.73
CA PHE A 78 -2.38 8.62 -5.34
C PHE A 78 -2.23 7.57 -4.24
N LEU A 79 -3.07 6.53 -4.28
CA LEU A 79 -3.02 5.44 -3.30
C LEU A 79 -2.11 4.31 -3.80
N PHE A 80 -1.20 3.83 -2.97
CA PHE A 80 -0.45 2.62 -3.26
C PHE A 80 -0.37 1.70 -2.04
N GLY A 81 -0.28 0.39 -2.27
CA GLY A 81 -0.27 -0.49 -1.11
C GLY A 81 0.22 -1.90 -1.41
N THR A 82 0.40 -2.66 -0.33
CA THR A 82 0.82 -4.06 -0.38
C THR A 82 -0.14 -4.96 0.38
N CYS A 83 -0.38 -6.15 -0.17
CA CYS A 83 -1.17 -7.21 0.46
C CYS A 83 -0.34 -8.48 0.60
N GLY A 84 -0.43 -9.15 1.74
CA GLY A 84 0.16 -10.49 1.88
C GLY A 84 -0.69 -11.59 1.24
N PHE A 85 -1.97 -11.31 1.00
CA PHE A 85 -2.93 -12.25 0.43
C PHE A 85 -3.53 -11.72 -0.88
N GLY A 86 -3.85 -12.65 -1.80
CA GLY A 86 -4.47 -12.31 -3.08
C GLY A 86 -3.45 -11.86 -4.13
N ALA A 87 -3.61 -12.37 -5.34
CA ALA A 87 -2.75 -12.07 -6.48
C ALA A 87 -3.55 -11.49 -7.66
N ASP A 88 -4.87 -11.34 -7.52
CA ASP A 88 -5.74 -10.88 -8.60
C ASP A 88 -6.11 -9.40 -8.46
N GLU A 89 -6.30 -8.75 -9.62
CA GLU A 89 -6.63 -7.33 -9.69
C GLU A 89 -7.96 -6.98 -9.01
N THR A 90 -8.93 -7.89 -8.97
CA THR A 90 -10.23 -7.67 -8.34
C THR A 90 -10.08 -7.53 -6.83
N TYR A 91 -9.27 -8.41 -6.22
CA TYR A 91 -8.96 -8.33 -4.81
C TYR A 91 -8.23 -7.02 -4.47
N PHE A 92 -7.21 -6.68 -5.24
CA PHE A 92 -6.44 -5.45 -5.05
C PHE A 92 -7.31 -4.19 -5.21
N ALA A 93 -8.17 -4.15 -6.22
CA ALA A 93 -9.13 -3.06 -6.41
C ALA A 93 -10.09 -2.93 -5.22
N GLY A 94 -10.56 -4.06 -4.68
CA GLY A 94 -11.43 -4.08 -3.49
C GLY A 94 -10.73 -3.54 -2.23
N VAL A 95 -9.44 -3.83 -2.04
CA VAL A 95 -8.65 -3.28 -0.92
C VAL A 95 -8.42 -1.78 -1.12
N ALA A 96 -8.00 -1.37 -2.31
CA ALA A 96 -7.79 0.04 -2.63
C ALA A 96 -9.08 0.87 -2.46
N ALA A 97 -10.23 0.32 -2.84
CA ALA A 97 -11.52 0.99 -2.67
C ALA A 97 -11.91 1.17 -1.19
N ARG A 98 -11.59 0.20 -0.32
CA ARG A 98 -11.83 0.38 1.13
C ARG A 98 -10.93 1.46 1.72
N ALA A 99 -9.65 1.47 1.40
CA ALA A 99 -8.77 2.56 1.82
C ALA A 99 -9.24 3.92 1.27
N ALA A 100 -9.67 3.97 0.01
CA ALA A 100 -10.22 5.17 -0.62
C ALA A 100 -11.50 5.69 0.07
N ALA A 101 -12.29 4.83 0.70
CA ALA A 101 -13.50 5.23 1.40
C ALA A 101 -13.24 6.09 2.66
N HIS A 102 -12.00 6.14 3.14
CA HIS A 102 -11.60 7.07 4.20
C HIS A 102 -11.39 8.51 3.69
N LEU A 103 -11.23 8.71 2.38
CA LEU A 103 -11.05 10.04 1.79
C LEU A 103 -12.34 10.86 1.85
N PRO A 104 -12.26 12.17 2.12
CA PRO A 104 -13.41 13.06 1.99
C PRO A 104 -13.83 13.20 0.52
N GLU A 105 -15.10 13.50 0.27
CA GLU A 105 -15.66 13.65 -1.08
C GLU A 105 -14.93 14.70 -1.95
N SER A 106 -14.32 15.69 -1.31
CA SER A 106 -13.54 16.74 -1.99
C SER A 106 -12.13 16.30 -2.41
N ALA A 107 -11.65 15.14 -1.98
CA ALA A 107 -10.36 14.59 -2.42
C ALA A 107 -10.51 13.94 -3.80
N GLN A 108 -9.49 14.09 -4.64
CA GLN A 108 -9.48 13.52 -5.98
C GLN A 108 -8.47 12.38 -6.06
N ILE A 109 -8.91 11.16 -6.34
CA ILE A 109 -8.01 10.03 -6.58
C ILE A 109 -7.46 10.15 -8.01
N VAL A 110 -6.15 10.36 -8.13
CA VAL A 110 -5.44 10.49 -9.40
C VAL A 110 -4.78 9.18 -9.87
N GLY A 111 -4.79 8.16 -9.03
CA GLY A 111 -4.32 6.83 -9.39
C GLY A 111 -4.26 5.89 -8.20
N THR A 112 -4.18 4.60 -8.54
CA THR A 112 -4.05 3.53 -7.54
C THR A 112 -3.07 2.46 -8.01
N PHE A 113 -2.34 1.86 -7.06
CA PHE A 113 -1.48 0.71 -7.30
C PHE A 113 -1.49 -0.24 -6.12
N MET A 114 -1.63 -1.53 -6.38
CA MET A 114 -1.49 -2.58 -5.36
C MET A 114 -0.62 -3.72 -5.90
N CYS A 115 0.15 -4.35 -5.04
CA CYS A 115 0.84 -5.60 -5.32
C CYS A 115 0.89 -6.50 -4.07
N GLN A 116 1.38 -7.72 -4.24
CA GLN A 116 1.70 -8.55 -3.08
C GLN A 116 2.89 -8.01 -2.30
N GLY A 117 3.04 -8.48 -1.07
CA GLY A 117 4.18 -8.16 -0.21
C GLY A 117 4.53 -9.30 0.72
N ARG A 118 5.81 -9.46 0.98
CA ARG A 118 6.37 -10.49 1.86
C ARG A 118 5.72 -10.46 3.24
N MET A 119 5.28 -11.62 3.69
CA MET A 119 4.74 -11.80 5.04
C MET A 119 5.84 -12.32 6.00
N PRO A 120 5.75 -12.03 7.31
CA PRO A 120 6.65 -12.61 8.29
C PRO A 120 6.56 -14.13 8.31
N SER A 121 7.69 -14.82 8.52
CA SER A 121 7.74 -16.29 8.59
C SER A 121 6.86 -16.91 9.68
N SER A 122 6.50 -16.14 10.70
CA SER A 122 5.52 -16.54 11.73
C SER A 122 4.13 -16.84 11.15
N VAL A 123 3.76 -16.18 10.05
CA VAL A 123 2.49 -16.45 9.35
C VAL A 123 2.50 -17.86 8.76
N ARG A 124 3.57 -18.23 8.04
CA ARG A 124 3.74 -19.57 7.48
C ARG A 124 3.71 -20.64 8.57
N ARG A 125 4.51 -20.47 9.64
CA ARG A 125 4.54 -21.42 10.76
C ARG A 125 3.16 -21.62 11.38
N ARG A 126 2.35 -20.57 11.48
CA ARG A 126 0.98 -20.67 11.99
C ARG A 126 0.10 -21.51 11.06
N TYR A 127 0.23 -21.36 9.73
CA TYR A 127 -0.52 -22.18 8.77
C TYR A 127 -0.11 -23.66 8.84
N GLU A 128 1.18 -23.94 8.90
CA GLU A 128 1.73 -25.30 9.06
C GLU A 128 1.24 -25.95 10.35
N HIS A 129 1.29 -25.21 11.46
CA HIS A 129 0.80 -25.70 12.75
C HIS A 129 -0.72 -25.99 12.71
N THR A 130 -1.51 -25.09 12.13
CA THR A 130 -2.96 -25.28 11.99
C THR A 130 -3.30 -26.50 11.13
N ALA A 131 -2.57 -26.72 10.03
CA ALA A 131 -2.74 -27.90 9.17
C ALA A 131 -2.46 -29.21 9.93
N ALA A 132 -1.42 -29.22 10.75
CA ALA A 132 -1.03 -30.39 11.55
C ALA A 132 -2.04 -30.73 12.66
N GLN A 133 -2.62 -29.70 13.30
CA GLN A 133 -3.57 -29.86 14.41
C GLN A 133 -5.02 -30.11 13.93
N ASN A 134 -5.37 -29.71 12.72
CA ASN A 134 -6.74 -29.80 12.21
C ASN A 134 -6.77 -30.30 10.76
N PRO A 135 -6.88 -31.63 10.56
CA PRO A 135 -6.92 -32.21 9.22
C PRO A 135 -8.05 -31.66 8.33
N ALA A 136 -9.16 -31.22 8.90
CA ALA A 136 -10.27 -30.63 8.15
C ALA A 136 -9.90 -29.29 7.50
N GLN A 137 -8.88 -28.61 8.02
CA GLN A 137 -8.38 -27.33 7.48
C GLN A 137 -7.13 -27.49 6.62
N ALA A 138 -6.57 -28.70 6.51
CA ALA A 138 -5.28 -28.93 5.84
C ALA A 138 -5.26 -28.40 4.39
N ALA A 139 -6.31 -28.65 3.61
CA ALA A 139 -6.40 -28.17 2.23
C ALA A 139 -6.42 -26.63 2.14
N ARG A 140 -7.14 -25.96 3.04
CA ARG A 140 -7.16 -24.49 3.11
C ARG A 140 -5.78 -23.95 3.53
N MET A 141 -5.14 -24.56 4.49
CA MET A 141 -3.79 -24.14 4.93
C MET A 141 -2.77 -24.32 3.82
N ALA A 142 -2.85 -25.39 3.02
CA ALA A 142 -1.99 -25.59 1.86
C ALA A 142 -2.13 -24.45 0.83
N GLN A 143 -3.34 -23.97 0.56
CA GLN A 143 -3.58 -22.82 -0.32
C GLN A 143 -2.98 -21.54 0.26
N LEU A 144 -3.11 -21.31 1.57
CA LEU A 144 -2.52 -20.14 2.23
C LEU A 144 -1.00 -20.19 2.25
N ILE A 145 -0.39 -21.38 2.37
CA ILE A 145 1.06 -21.58 2.27
C ILE A 145 1.52 -21.30 0.84
N ALA A 146 0.82 -21.79 -0.18
CA ALA A 146 1.14 -21.51 -1.58
C ALA A 146 1.09 -19.99 -1.86
N ASN A 147 0.06 -19.30 -1.40
CA ASN A 147 -0.01 -17.84 -1.49
C ASN A 147 1.13 -17.15 -0.71
N PHE A 148 1.53 -17.68 0.46
CA PHE A 148 2.67 -17.15 1.20
C PHE A 148 3.97 -17.24 0.38
N ASP A 149 4.19 -18.39 -0.27
CA ASP A 149 5.38 -18.64 -1.08
C ASP A 149 5.40 -17.74 -2.32
N GLU A 150 4.25 -17.51 -2.95
CA GLU A 150 4.09 -16.55 -4.05
C GLU A 150 4.39 -15.11 -3.60
N ALA A 151 3.79 -14.68 -2.49
CA ALA A 151 4.01 -13.35 -1.93
C ALA A 151 5.45 -13.09 -1.47
N ALA A 152 6.23 -14.15 -1.19
CA ALA A 152 7.59 -14.02 -0.66
C ALA A 152 8.58 -13.32 -1.60
N VAL A 153 8.29 -13.26 -2.90
CA VAL A 153 9.12 -12.59 -3.91
C VAL A 153 8.61 -11.18 -4.28
N HIS A 154 7.60 -10.68 -3.57
CA HIS A 154 7.00 -9.36 -3.80
C HIS A 154 7.21 -8.39 -2.62
N PRO A 155 7.33 -7.07 -2.87
CA PRO A 155 7.45 -6.45 -4.19
C PRO A 155 8.70 -6.93 -4.93
N ASN A 156 8.63 -6.98 -6.27
CA ASN A 156 9.78 -7.28 -7.12
C ASN A 156 9.98 -6.15 -8.15
N ASP A 157 10.99 -6.26 -9.00
CA ASP A 157 11.33 -5.24 -10.00
C ASP A 157 10.17 -4.94 -10.95
N ASP A 158 9.37 -5.94 -11.35
CA ASP A 158 8.21 -5.75 -12.22
C ASP A 158 7.11 -4.94 -11.51
N ASP A 159 6.89 -5.18 -10.21
CA ASP A 159 5.97 -4.38 -9.41
C ASP A 159 6.42 -2.92 -9.35
N LEU A 160 7.71 -2.69 -9.13
CA LEU A 160 8.27 -1.34 -9.07
C LEU A 160 8.22 -0.62 -10.42
N VAL A 161 8.43 -1.33 -11.52
CA VAL A 161 8.28 -0.78 -12.89
C VAL A 161 6.83 -0.38 -13.15
N ARG A 162 5.87 -1.25 -12.82
CA ARG A 162 4.43 -0.96 -12.97
C ARG A 162 3.98 0.21 -12.11
N LEU A 163 4.45 0.29 -10.86
CA LEU A 163 4.16 1.41 -9.97
C LEU A 163 4.67 2.72 -10.56
N ARG A 164 5.95 2.77 -10.97
CA ARG A 164 6.55 3.97 -11.57
C ARG A 164 5.79 4.44 -12.81
N ALA A 165 5.38 3.51 -13.67
CA ALA A 165 4.58 3.83 -14.86
C ALA A 165 3.23 4.47 -14.49
N LYS A 166 2.53 3.94 -13.46
CA LYS A 166 1.28 4.54 -12.98
C LYS A 166 1.48 5.92 -12.34
N VAL A 167 2.56 6.12 -11.59
CA VAL A 167 2.92 7.42 -11.01
C VAL A 167 3.17 8.44 -12.13
N GLN A 168 3.93 8.07 -13.17
CA GLN A 168 4.20 8.94 -14.32
C GLN A 168 2.93 9.28 -15.10
N ALA A 169 2.03 8.32 -15.31
CA ALA A 169 0.74 8.58 -15.95
C ALA A 169 -0.11 9.59 -15.15
N ALA A 170 -0.10 9.49 -13.82
CA ALA A 170 -0.81 10.43 -12.95
C ALA A 170 -0.20 11.85 -12.93
N LEU A 171 1.05 12.03 -13.36
CA LEU A 171 1.64 13.37 -13.52
C LEU A 171 1.15 14.09 -14.77
N SER A 172 0.66 13.34 -15.75
CA SER A 172 0.24 13.85 -17.06
C SER A 172 -1.28 14.03 -17.19
N ALA A 173 -2.03 13.63 -16.17
CA ALA A 173 -3.48 13.74 -16.11
C ALA A 173 -3.90 15.04 -15.43
#